data_87ced63d555286e73354fafdeb2fb1ba
#
_entry.id   87ced63d555286e73354fafdeb2fb1ba
#
_cell.length_a   1.000
_cell.length_b   1.000
_cell.length_c   1.000
_cell.angle_alpha   90.00
_cell.angle_beta   90.00
_cell.angle_gamma   90.00
#
_symmetry.space_group_name_H-M   'P 1'
#
loop_
_entity.id
_entity.type
_entity.pdbx_description
1 polymer ?
#
loop_
_entity_poly.entity_id
_entity_poly.type
_entity_poly.pdbx_seq_one_letter_code
_entity_poly.pdbx_strand_id
1 'polypeptide(L)'
;MNPAFGAAQIRELTDVFVEKSIELRDAWDAELRTQQGEAEGKIDVLSWLSRMTLDVIGQAGFNYQFNALANGEEENELNRAFSTIFSSNMEFSIITFLRLGFPSLRWVPEMKDDGSKQARATMDRVGRELLEGSKKNLQTSGKVEKSALKGRDILTLLLRANMATDVPEHQRMSDEEVLAQIPTFLAAGHETTSTGTTWALYALSENPQVQKKLRDELSTISTDNPTMDELNSLPYLDAVVREVLRLYPPVPFSERLTVKEDVIPLSVPVTDRNGKVHEYLEVPKGQFVFMPILSVNRDKNIWGEDSLKFRPERWESPPEGASAIPGVWGNMLTFIGGPRACIGYRFSLVEMKALLFTLVRAFEFELGVPAEEIGVSSWIVQRPFLRSNPEAGNQLPLKVKPFTSCILKLLYEYH
;
A
#
# COMPACT_ATOMS: atom_id res chain seq x y z
N MET A 1 -9.20 -16.33 -6.82
CA MET A 1 -8.78 -15.14 -6.03
C MET A 1 -9.63 -13.90 -6.29
N ASN A 2 -9.95 -13.52 -7.53
CA ASN A 2 -10.73 -12.31 -7.84
C ASN A 2 -12.01 -12.07 -6.99
N PRO A 3 -12.83 -13.08 -6.66
CA PRO A 3 -14.02 -12.86 -5.83
C PRO A 3 -13.74 -12.30 -4.44
N ALA A 4 -12.60 -12.65 -3.85
CA ALA A 4 -12.21 -12.19 -2.51
C ALA A 4 -11.89 -10.68 -2.46
N PHE A 5 -11.54 -10.08 -3.59
CA PHE A 5 -11.23 -8.65 -3.74
C PHE A 5 -12.32 -7.89 -4.53
N GLY A 6 -13.51 -8.49 -4.67
CA GLY A 6 -14.66 -7.85 -5.32
C GLY A 6 -15.25 -6.72 -4.48
N ALA A 7 -15.97 -5.79 -5.13
CA ALA A 7 -16.56 -4.62 -4.44
C ALA A 7 -17.49 -5.00 -3.28
N ALA A 8 -18.26 -6.09 -3.40
CA ALA A 8 -19.14 -6.57 -2.33
C ALA A 8 -18.33 -7.00 -1.09
N GLN A 9 -17.19 -7.68 -1.30
CA GLN A 9 -16.33 -8.12 -0.23
C GLN A 9 -15.64 -6.93 0.47
N ILE A 10 -15.13 -5.97 -0.31
CA ILE A 10 -14.50 -4.77 0.25
C ILE A 10 -15.51 -3.94 1.05
N ARG A 11 -16.79 -3.92 0.64
CA ARG A 11 -17.85 -3.27 1.42
C ARG A 11 -18.01 -3.89 2.81
N GLU A 12 -17.96 -5.22 2.91
CA GLU A 12 -18.03 -5.93 4.19
C GLU A 12 -16.78 -5.70 5.07
N LEU A 13 -15.63 -5.45 4.45
CA LEU A 13 -14.36 -5.18 5.14
C LEU A 13 -14.19 -3.72 5.55
N THR A 14 -15.01 -2.80 5.04
CA THR A 14 -14.88 -1.37 5.32
C THR A 14 -14.98 -1.06 6.81
N ASP A 15 -15.82 -1.79 7.54
CA ASP A 15 -15.97 -1.62 9.00
C ASP A 15 -14.63 -1.85 9.72
N VAL A 16 -13.84 -2.85 9.29
CA VAL A 16 -12.49 -3.12 9.84
C VAL A 16 -11.54 -1.96 9.55
N PHE A 17 -11.58 -1.40 8.33
CA PHE A 17 -10.73 -0.27 7.96
C PHE A 17 -11.03 0.96 8.82
N VAL A 18 -12.29 1.25 9.03
CA VAL A 18 -12.74 2.39 9.84
C VAL A 18 -12.41 2.17 11.31
N GLU A 19 -12.71 0.98 11.87
CA GLU A 19 -12.38 0.61 13.25
C GLU A 19 -10.89 0.81 13.53
N LYS A 20 -10.02 0.25 12.70
CA LYS A 20 -8.56 0.36 12.88
C LYS A 20 -8.04 1.78 12.65
N SER A 21 -8.70 2.57 11.79
CA SER A 21 -8.37 4.00 11.63
C SER A 21 -8.73 4.80 12.89
N ILE A 22 -9.82 4.46 13.55
CA ILE A 22 -10.24 5.07 14.83
C ILE A 22 -9.26 4.68 15.94
N GLU A 23 -8.89 3.39 16.03
CA GLU A 23 -7.87 2.94 16.99
C GLU A 23 -6.54 3.68 16.81
N LEU A 24 -6.10 3.89 15.56
CA LEU A 24 -4.90 4.67 15.25
C LEU A 24 -5.05 6.14 15.69
N ARG A 25 -6.19 6.78 15.42
CA ARG A 25 -6.48 8.14 15.87
C ARG A 25 -6.36 8.26 17.38
N ASP A 26 -6.96 7.33 18.10
CA ASP A 26 -7.00 7.34 19.57
C ASP A 26 -5.61 7.06 20.16
N ALA A 27 -4.82 6.20 19.50
CA ALA A 27 -3.43 5.96 19.88
C ALA A 27 -2.55 7.22 19.68
N TRP A 28 -2.73 7.95 18.58
CA TRP A 28 -2.01 9.21 18.36
C TRP A 28 -2.44 10.30 19.35
N ASP A 29 -3.73 10.38 19.66
CA ASP A 29 -4.20 11.34 20.67
C ASP A 29 -3.59 11.04 22.07
N ALA A 30 -3.49 9.75 22.42
CA ALA A 30 -2.82 9.33 23.65
C ALA A 30 -1.31 9.64 23.63
N GLU A 31 -0.62 9.35 22.54
CA GLU A 31 0.80 9.65 22.35
C GLU A 31 1.08 11.15 22.49
N LEU A 32 0.29 11.97 21.80
CA LEU A 32 0.42 13.44 21.84
C LEU A 32 0.23 14.02 23.25
N ARG A 33 -0.63 13.41 24.06
CA ARG A 33 -0.83 13.84 25.48
C ARG A 33 0.35 13.51 26.37
N THR A 34 1.16 12.53 26.00
CA THR A 34 2.35 12.13 26.80
C THR A 34 3.60 12.90 26.42
N GLN A 35 3.65 13.49 25.22
CA GLN A 35 4.81 14.19 24.71
C GLN A 35 5.01 15.54 25.38
N GLN A 36 6.28 15.86 25.68
CA GLN A 36 6.71 17.12 26.25
C GLN A 36 8.01 17.61 25.60
N GLY A 37 8.24 18.92 25.60
CA GLY A 37 9.47 19.53 25.13
C GLY A 37 9.65 19.45 23.60
N GLU A 38 10.84 19.10 23.13
CA GLU A 38 11.17 19.10 21.68
C GLU A 38 10.39 18.04 20.87
N ALA A 39 9.90 16.99 21.54
CA ALA A 39 9.09 15.97 20.90
C ALA A 39 7.63 16.36 20.77
N GLU A 40 7.23 17.51 21.32
CA GLU A 40 5.82 17.93 21.33
C GLU A 40 5.21 17.97 19.93
N GLY A 41 4.13 17.22 19.75
CA GLY A 41 3.40 17.12 18.50
C GLY A 41 4.08 16.29 17.40
N LYS A 42 5.18 15.60 17.65
CA LYS A 42 5.90 14.79 16.63
C LYS A 42 5.46 13.33 16.66
N ILE A 43 5.00 12.84 15.51
CA ILE A 43 4.64 11.44 15.28
C ILE A 43 5.42 10.93 14.06
N ASP A 44 6.08 9.78 14.16
CA ASP A 44 6.54 9.03 12.98
C ASP A 44 5.36 8.30 12.34
N VAL A 45 4.73 8.98 11.39
CA VAL A 45 3.49 8.49 10.77
C VAL A 45 3.70 7.20 9.97
N LEU A 46 4.90 6.96 9.41
CA LEU A 46 5.19 5.72 8.68
C LEU A 46 5.14 4.51 9.61
N SER A 47 5.78 4.59 10.77
CA SER A 47 5.78 3.51 11.77
C SER A 47 4.36 3.17 12.23
N TRP A 48 3.57 4.17 12.61
CA TRP A 48 2.21 3.98 13.08
C TRP A 48 1.25 3.44 12.00
N LEU A 49 1.33 3.98 10.78
CA LEU A 49 0.54 3.49 9.65
C LEU A 49 0.90 2.05 9.27
N SER A 50 2.18 1.68 9.37
CA SER A 50 2.62 0.30 9.15
C SER A 50 2.00 -0.66 10.15
N ARG A 51 1.96 -0.30 11.45
CA ARG A 51 1.29 -1.11 12.49
C ARG A 51 -0.21 -1.26 12.22
N MET A 52 -0.88 -0.15 11.88
CA MET A 52 -2.31 -0.15 11.60
C MET A 52 -2.65 -1.04 10.40
N THR A 53 -1.95 -0.89 9.29
CA THR A 53 -2.21 -1.68 8.08
C THR A 53 -1.86 -3.17 8.26
N LEU A 54 -0.93 -3.49 9.17
CA LEU A 54 -0.68 -4.88 9.57
C LEU A 54 -1.87 -5.45 10.35
N ASP A 55 -2.44 -4.70 11.28
CA ASP A 55 -3.65 -5.12 12.00
C ASP A 55 -4.85 -5.28 11.06
N VAL A 56 -4.99 -4.38 10.09
CA VAL A 56 -6.03 -4.47 9.05
C VAL A 56 -5.90 -5.72 8.21
N ILE A 57 -4.73 -5.97 7.61
CA ILE A 57 -4.56 -7.16 6.77
C ILE A 57 -4.63 -8.44 7.58
N GLY A 58 -4.23 -8.42 8.85
CA GLY A 58 -4.41 -9.52 9.78
C GLY A 58 -5.88 -9.87 9.97
N GLN A 59 -6.69 -8.89 10.35
CA GLN A 59 -8.11 -9.08 10.64
C GLN A 59 -8.92 -9.34 9.35
N ALA A 60 -8.79 -8.47 8.35
CA ALA A 60 -9.54 -8.58 7.09
C ALA A 60 -9.06 -9.72 6.19
N GLY A 61 -7.76 -10.00 6.19
CA GLY A 61 -7.16 -11.01 5.34
C GLY A 61 -7.19 -12.42 5.90
N PHE A 62 -7.04 -12.56 7.22
CA PHE A 62 -6.75 -13.84 7.86
C PHE A 62 -7.56 -14.11 9.13
N ASN A 63 -8.45 -13.18 9.51
CA ASN A 63 -9.16 -13.22 10.80
C ASN A 63 -8.21 -13.42 12.00
N TYR A 64 -7.07 -12.75 11.95
CA TYR A 64 -6.00 -12.81 12.94
C TYR A 64 -5.71 -11.42 13.50
N GLN A 65 -5.57 -11.31 14.82
CA GLN A 65 -5.26 -10.06 15.51
C GLN A 65 -3.77 -10.00 15.82
N PHE A 66 -3.05 -9.13 15.12
CA PHE A 66 -1.64 -8.87 15.41
C PHE A 66 -1.49 -7.94 16.63
N ASN A 67 -2.49 -7.07 16.88
CA ASN A 67 -2.47 -6.06 17.92
C ASN A 67 -1.23 -5.15 17.87
N ALA A 68 -0.76 -4.86 16.66
CA ALA A 68 0.45 -4.08 16.44
C ALA A 68 0.31 -2.63 16.90
N LEU A 69 -0.91 -2.07 16.89
CA LEU A 69 -1.20 -0.75 17.44
C LEU A 69 -1.13 -0.71 18.97
N ALA A 70 -1.56 -1.80 19.65
CA ALA A 70 -1.68 -1.85 21.09
C ALA A 70 -0.35 -2.16 21.81
N ASN A 71 0.53 -2.93 21.18
CA ASN A 71 1.73 -3.47 21.84
C ASN A 71 2.92 -2.49 21.93
N GLY A 72 2.74 -1.23 21.53
CA GLY A 72 3.77 -0.19 21.65
C GLY A 72 5.09 -0.56 20.99
N GLU A 73 6.19 -0.47 21.75
CA GLU A 73 7.54 -0.83 21.29
C GLU A 73 7.81 -2.35 21.27
N GLU A 74 6.96 -3.19 21.88
CA GLU A 74 7.04 -4.64 21.72
C GLU A 74 6.61 -5.01 20.32
N GLU A 75 7.56 -4.95 19.41
CA GLU A 75 7.40 -5.26 18.01
C GLU A 75 6.88 -6.69 17.84
N ASN A 76 5.69 -6.85 17.24
CA ASN A 76 5.14 -8.15 16.90
C ASN A 76 6.20 -8.93 16.10
N GLU A 77 6.42 -10.22 16.44
CA GLU A 77 7.44 -11.07 15.80
C GLU A 77 7.32 -11.11 14.27
N LEU A 78 6.08 -11.04 13.77
CA LEU A 78 5.83 -11.04 12.33
C LEU A 78 6.17 -9.67 11.70
N ASN A 79 5.87 -8.56 12.37
CA ASN A 79 6.30 -7.23 11.93
C ASN A 79 7.84 -7.15 11.89
N ARG A 80 8.52 -7.68 12.91
CA ARG A 80 9.99 -7.79 12.93
C ARG A 80 10.52 -8.68 11.81
N ALA A 81 9.87 -9.81 11.53
CA ALA A 81 10.25 -10.69 10.43
C ALA A 81 10.07 -10.00 9.08
N PHE A 82 8.97 -9.24 8.90
CA PHE A 82 8.75 -8.44 7.70
C PHE A 82 9.77 -7.32 7.57
N SER A 83 9.98 -6.52 8.61
CA SER A 83 10.96 -5.45 8.57
C SER A 83 12.36 -6.01 8.30
N THR A 84 12.75 -7.15 8.86
CA THR A 84 14.03 -7.81 8.56
C THR A 84 14.14 -8.23 7.09
N ILE A 85 13.09 -8.76 6.49
CA ILE A 85 13.14 -9.19 5.07
C ILE A 85 13.10 -7.99 4.11
N PHE A 86 12.33 -6.95 4.45
CA PHE A 86 12.10 -5.81 3.55
C PHE A 86 12.94 -4.57 3.88
N SER A 87 13.47 -4.44 5.11
CA SER A 87 14.41 -3.39 5.50
C SER A 87 15.85 -3.86 5.49
N SER A 88 16.11 -5.18 5.50
CA SER A 88 17.46 -5.60 5.22
C SER A 88 17.82 -4.91 3.92
N ASN A 89 18.65 -3.86 4.03
CA ASN A 89 19.43 -3.42 2.93
C ASN A 89 19.92 -4.70 2.31
N MET A 90 19.30 -5.13 1.22
CA MET A 90 20.00 -6.05 0.36
C MET A 90 21.20 -5.20 -0.05
N GLU A 91 22.23 -5.21 0.80
CA GLU A 91 23.54 -4.89 0.31
C GLU A 91 23.60 -5.68 -0.97
N PHE A 92 23.58 -4.97 -2.10
CA PHE A 92 23.80 -5.60 -3.37
C PHE A 92 25.16 -6.26 -3.23
N SER A 93 25.13 -7.48 -2.74
CA SER A 93 26.33 -8.30 -2.75
C SER A 93 26.77 -8.28 -4.20
N ILE A 94 28.00 -7.89 -4.44
CA ILE A 94 28.64 -8.00 -5.76
C ILE A 94 28.28 -9.34 -6.40
N ILE A 95 28.12 -10.39 -5.58
CA ILE A 95 27.68 -11.73 -5.96
C ILE A 95 26.24 -11.72 -6.54
N THR A 96 25.30 -11.00 -5.94
CA THR A 96 23.92 -10.90 -6.47
C THR A 96 23.91 -10.19 -7.81
N PHE A 97 24.71 -9.12 -7.96
CA PHE A 97 24.85 -8.42 -9.25
C PHE A 97 25.52 -9.30 -10.31
N LEU A 98 26.57 -10.04 -9.94
CA LEU A 98 27.24 -10.97 -10.86
C LEU A 98 26.32 -12.12 -11.27
N ARG A 99 25.47 -12.64 -10.37
CA ARG A 99 24.48 -13.70 -10.69
C ARG A 99 23.37 -13.19 -11.61
N LEU A 100 23.00 -11.91 -11.51
CA LEU A 100 22.04 -11.29 -12.42
C LEU A 100 22.63 -11.13 -13.83
N GLY A 101 23.88 -10.70 -13.91
CA GLY A 101 24.59 -10.50 -15.18
C GLY A 101 25.16 -11.78 -15.83
N PHE A 102 25.47 -12.79 -15.03
CA PHE A 102 26.10 -14.04 -15.49
C PHE A 102 25.32 -15.26 -15.00
N PRO A 103 24.41 -15.82 -15.83
CA PRO A 103 23.61 -17.00 -15.46
C PRO A 103 24.44 -18.21 -15.00
N SER A 104 25.69 -18.31 -15.49
CA SER A 104 26.64 -19.35 -15.07
C SER A 104 27.08 -19.27 -13.61
N LEU A 105 26.88 -18.14 -12.93
CA LEU A 105 27.21 -17.95 -11.51
C LEU A 105 26.03 -18.23 -10.57
N ARG A 106 24.87 -18.64 -11.09
CA ARG A 106 23.68 -18.95 -10.27
C ARG A 106 23.87 -20.13 -9.32
N TRP A 107 24.87 -20.98 -9.53
CA TRP A 107 25.21 -22.07 -8.63
C TRP A 107 25.94 -21.60 -7.35
N VAL A 108 26.54 -20.42 -7.34
CA VAL A 108 27.18 -19.87 -6.15
C VAL A 108 26.10 -19.58 -5.09
N PRO A 109 26.17 -20.21 -3.90
CA PRO A 109 25.16 -19.97 -2.87
C PRO A 109 25.19 -18.51 -2.42
N GLU A 110 24.01 -17.91 -2.31
CA GLU A 110 23.85 -16.61 -1.69
C GLU A 110 24.11 -16.76 -0.20
N MET A 111 25.04 -16.01 0.34
CA MET A 111 25.24 -15.92 1.79
C MET A 111 24.04 -15.17 2.37
N LYS A 112 22.95 -15.91 2.63
CA LYS A 112 21.78 -15.36 3.32
C LYS A 112 22.16 -15.15 4.78
N ASP A 113 21.96 -13.93 5.25
CA ASP A 113 22.08 -13.59 6.64
C ASP A 113 21.16 -14.48 7.50
N ASP A 114 21.61 -14.87 8.68
CA ASP A 114 20.84 -15.72 9.60
C ASP A 114 19.53 -15.06 10.04
N GLY A 115 19.48 -13.72 10.10
CA GLY A 115 18.26 -12.93 10.33
C GLY A 115 17.19 -13.18 9.28
N SER A 116 17.55 -13.23 8.01
CA SER A 116 16.61 -13.54 6.92
C SER A 116 16.06 -14.96 6.99
N LYS A 117 16.86 -15.93 7.45
CA LYS A 117 16.39 -17.31 7.63
C LYS A 117 15.40 -17.42 8.79
N GLN A 118 15.71 -16.77 9.90
CA GLN A 118 14.81 -16.74 11.07
C GLN A 118 13.49 -16.04 10.76
N ALA A 119 13.55 -14.91 10.06
CA ALA A 119 12.37 -14.19 9.61
C ALA A 119 11.46 -15.03 8.72
N ARG A 120 12.03 -15.77 7.75
CA ARG A 120 11.28 -16.72 6.90
C ARG A 120 10.66 -17.85 7.72
N ALA A 121 11.40 -18.42 8.66
CA ALA A 121 10.89 -19.48 9.53
C ALA A 121 9.70 -18.99 10.37
N THR A 122 9.74 -17.75 10.88
CA THR A 122 8.64 -17.10 11.59
C THR A 122 7.43 -16.96 10.68
N MET A 123 7.60 -16.46 9.45
CA MET A 123 6.52 -16.31 8.47
C MET A 123 5.88 -17.65 8.10
N ASP A 124 6.69 -18.70 7.89
CA ASP A 124 6.21 -20.05 7.58
C ASP A 124 5.43 -20.66 8.75
N ARG A 125 5.87 -20.44 9.98
CA ARG A 125 5.18 -20.92 11.19
C ARG A 125 3.84 -20.24 11.35
N VAL A 126 3.82 -18.92 11.34
CA VAL A 126 2.58 -18.14 11.48
C VAL A 126 1.63 -18.44 10.32
N GLY A 127 2.15 -18.58 9.09
CA GLY A 127 1.35 -18.97 7.92
C GLY A 127 0.66 -20.32 8.11
N ARG A 128 1.34 -21.33 8.68
CA ARG A 128 0.74 -22.64 8.99
C ARG A 128 -0.32 -22.54 10.07
N GLU A 129 -0.06 -21.80 11.13
CA GLU A 129 -1.04 -21.56 12.22
C GLU A 129 -2.33 -20.91 11.67
N LEU A 130 -2.20 -19.91 10.78
CA LEU A 130 -3.34 -19.28 10.12
C LEU A 130 -4.10 -20.25 9.21
N LEU A 131 -3.39 -21.06 8.42
CA LEU A 131 -4.00 -22.05 7.54
C LEU A 131 -4.77 -23.12 8.33
N GLU A 132 -4.14 -23.69 9.37
CA GLU A 132 -4.75 -24.70 10.22
C GLU A 132 -5.97 -24.16 10.98
N GLY A 133 -5.87 -22.93 11.51
CA GLY A 133 -6.98 -22.23 12.16
C GLY A 133 -8.16 -22.04 11.21
N SER A 134 -7.92 -21.57 10.00
CA SER A 134 -8.96 -21.37 8.99
C SER A 134 -9.59 -22.69 8.52
N LYS A 135 -8.80 -23.75 8.33
CA LYS A 135 -9.32 -25.09 8.03
C LYS A 135 -10.20 -25.65 9.13
N LYS A 136 -9.78 -25.52 10.39
CA LYS A 136 -10.55 -25.97 11.55
C LYS A 136 -11.89 -25.25 11.65
N ASN A 137 -11.90 -23.94 11.42
CA ASN A 137 -13.12 -23.12 11.42
C ASN A 137 -14.09 -23.57 10.31
N LEU A 138 -13.58 -23.87 9.10
CA LEU A 138 -14.37 -24.37 7.99
C LEU A 138 -14.99 -25.76 8.27
N GLN A 139 -14.24 -26.67 8.92
CA GLN A 139 -14.71 -28.01 9.28
C GLN A 139 -15.76 -27.99 10.37
N THR A 140 -15.61 -27.09 11.36
CA THR A 140 -16.55 -26.96 12.49
C THR A 140 -17.88 -26.33 12.08
N SER A 141 -17.84 -25.48 11.04
CA SER A 141 -19.02 -24.74 10.55
C SER A 141 -20.02 -25.57 9.74
N GLY A 142 -19.82 -26.89 9.55
CA GLY A 142 -20.65 -27.89 8.88
C GLY A 142 -21.71 -27.30 7.94
N LYS A 143 -21.79 -27.68 6.65
CA LYS A 143 -22.76 -27.22 5.61
C LYS A 143 -23.33 -25.81 5.86
N VAL A 144 -22.45 -24.79 5.73
CA VAL A 144 -22.86 -23.41 5.94
C VAL A 144 -23.61 -22.95 4.68
N GLU A 145 -24.90 -22.65 4.83
CA GLU A 145 -25.66 -21.93 3.81
C GLU A 145 -24.97 -20.60 3.48
N LYS A 146 -25.04 -20.19 2.21
CA LYS A 146 -24.43 -18.93 1.71
C LYS A 146 -24.78 -17.67 2.50
N SER A 147 -25.86 -17.72 3.30
CA SER A 147 -26.41 -16.61 4.09
C SER A 147 -25.81 -16.43 5.49
N ALA A 148 -25.07 -17.43 6.03
CA ALA A 148 -24.58 -17.43 7.41
C ALA A 148 -23.11 -16.99 7.56
N LEU A 149 -22.54 -16.29 6.59
CA LEU A 149 -21.11 -15.99 6.49
C LEU A 149 -20.75 -14.57 7.01
N LYS A 150 -20.94 -14.35 8.31
CA LYS A 150 -20.19 -13.34 9.04
C LYS A 150 -18.77 -13.87 9.25
N GLY A 151 -17.77 -13.20 8.70
CA GLY A 151 -16.35 -13.58 8.75
C GLY A 151 -15.85 -14.14 7.42
N ARG A 152 -15.67 -13.28 6.43
CA ARG A 152 -15.18 -13.65 5.09
C ARG A 152 -13.80 -13.06 4.88
N ASP A 153 -12.85 -13.53 5.66
CA ASP A 153 -11.45 -13.18 5.41
C ASP A 153 -10.96 -13.78 4.08
N ILE A 154 -9.93 -13.16 3.52
CA ILE A 154 -9.37 -13.50 2.21
C ILE A 154 -8.88 -14.95 2.18
N LEU A 155 -8.27 -15.45 3.28
CA LEU A 155 -7.77 -16.82 3.36
C LEU A 155 -8.92 -17.83 3.32
N THR A 156 -9.99 -17.59 4.08
CA THR A 156 -11.19 -18.44 4.05
C THR A 156 -11.80 -18.50 2.66
N LEU A 157 -11.89 -17.37 1.94
CA LEU A 157 -12.37 -17.33 0.57
C LEU A 157 -11.44 -18.05 -0.40
N LEU A 158 -10.13 -17.95 -0.22
CA LEU A 158 -9.14 -18.68 -1.00
C LEU A 158 -9.29 -20.19 -0.80
N LEU A 159 -9.42 -20.64 0.45
CA LEU A 159 -9.61 -22.06 0.79
C LEU A 159 -10.93 -22.60 0.21
N ARG A 160 -12.03 -21.86 0.30
CA ARG A 160 -13.31 -22.24 -0.28
C ARG A 160 -13.26 -22.34 -1.79
N ALA A 161 -12.63 -21.36 -2.45
CA ALA A 161 -12.43 -21.42 -3.91
C ALA A 161 -11.59 -22.65 -4.29
N ASN A 162 -10.66 -23.04 -3.44
CA ASN A 162 -9.83 -24.22 -3.63
C ASN A 162 -10.56 -25.54 -3.37
N MET A 163 -11.52 -25.54 -2.45
CA MET A 163 -12.34 -26.71 -2.08
C MET A 163 -13.62 -26.87 -2.93
N ALA A 164 -13.93 -25.90 -3.78
CA ALA A 164 -15.15 -25.90 -4.60
C ALA A 164 -15.16 -27.12 -5.56
N THR A 165 -16.25 -27.87 -5.54
CA THR A 165 -16.38 -29.12 -6.31
C THR A 165 -16.51 -28.91 -7.82
N ASP A 166 -16.86 -27.70 -8.23
CA ASP A 166 -16.97 -27.25 -9.62
C ASP A 166 -15.63 -26.76 -10.21
N VAL A 167 -14.59 -26.66 -9.39
CA VAL A 167 -13.22 -26.33 -9.85
C VAL A 167 -12.48 -27.62 -10.22
N PRO A 168 -11.99 -27.76 -11.47
CA PRO A 168 -11.18 -28.89 -11.88
C PRO A 168 -9.93 -29.07 -11.00
N GLU A 169 -9.55 -30.31 -10.71
CA GLU A 169 -8.44 -30.63 -9.79
C GLU A 169 -7.12 -29.94 -10.19
N HIS A 170 -6.82 -29.86 -11.49
CA HIS A 170 -5.62 -29.19 -12.02
C HIS A 170 -5.62 -27.66 -11.87
N GLN A 171 -6.74 -27.06 -11.45
CA GLN A 171 -6.87 -25.62 -11.16
C GLN A 171 -6.93 -25.33 -9.65
N ARG A 172 -6.87 -26.37 -8.81
CA ARG A 172 -6.81 -26.22 -7.36
C ARG A 172 -5.37 -26.02 -6.92
N MET A 173 -5.21 -25.20 -5.90
CA MET A 173 -3.90 -24.97 -5.28
C MET A 173 -3.63 -26.06 -4.24
N SER A 174 -2.39 -26.50 -4.14
CA SER A 174 -1.94 -27.34 -3.00
C SER A 174 -1.90 -26.52 -1.71
N ASP A 175 -1.81 -27.19 -0.57
CA ASP A 175 -1.64 -26.49 0.72
C ASP A 175 -0.36 -25.67 0.76
N GLU A 176 0.71 -26.15 0.13
CA GLU A 176 1.99 -25.43 0.00
C GLU A 176 1.82 -24.17 -0.86
N GLU A 177 1.04 -24.23 -1.93
CA GLU A 177 0.74 -23.07 -2.77
C GLU A 177 -0.13 -22.04 -2.03
N VAL A 178 -1.10 -22.48 -1.22
CA VAL A 178 -1.90 -21.59 -0.36
C VAL A 178 -1.01 -20.96 0.71
N LEU A 179 -0.16 -21.73 1.38
CA LEU A 179 0.81 -21.23 2.37
C LEU A 179 1.74 -20.17 1.77
N ALA A 180 2.22 -20.39 0.54
CA ALA A 180 3.07 -19.42 -0.16
C ALA A 180 2.37 -18.08 -0.47
N GLN A 181 1.02 -18.04 -0.52
CA GLN A 181 0.28 -16.80 -0.72
C GLN A 181 0.19 -15.94 0.55
N ILE A 182 0.20 -16.55 1.74
CA ILE A 182 0.01 -15.83 3.02
C ILE A 182 1.06 -14.73 3.21
N PRO A 183 2.37 -15.01 3.16
CA PRO A 183 3.38 -13.96 3.25
C PRO A 183 3.25 -12.88 2.17
N THR A 184 2.84 -13.29 0.96
CA THR A 184 2.66 -12.37 -0.16
C THR A 184 1.53 -11.38 0.12
N PHE A 185 0.37 -11.83 0.60
CA PHE A 185 -0.75 -10.95 0.93
C PHE A 185 -0.46 -10.07 2.13
N LEU A 186 0.19 -10.63 3.16
CA LEU A 186 0.62 -9.85 4.32
C LEU A 186 1.55 -8.71 3.89
N ALA A 187 2.63 -9.03 3.16
CA ALA A 187 3.57 -8.01 2.70
C ALA A 187 2.94 -7.00 1.75
N ALA A 188 2.21 -7.46 0.73
CA ALA A 188 1.63 -6.58 -0.26
C ALA A 188 0.52 -5.69 0.30
N GLY A 189 -0.31 -6.21 1.23
CA GLY A 189 -1.44 -5.45 1.80
C GLY A 189 -1.01 -4.38 2.80
N HIS A 190 -0.01 -4.68 3.63
CA HIS A 190 0.40 -3.77 4.69
C HIS A 190 1.38 -2.69 4.19
N GLU A 191 2.48 -3.08 3.55
CA GLU A 191 3.57 -2.19 3.18
C GLU A 191 3.18 -1.11 2.16
N THR A 192 2.35 -1.46 1.18
CA THR A 192 2.02 -0.54 0.10
C THR A 192 0.98 0.49 0.52
N THR A 193 -0.03 0.10 1.30
CA THR A 193 -1.09 1.01 1.76
C THR A 193 -0.57 1.98 2.83
N SER A 194 0.24 1.48 3.79
CA SER A 194 0.90 2.35 4.77
C SER A 194 1.79 3.39 4.10
N THR A 195 2.61 2.99 3.14
CA THR A 195 3.47 3.92 2.39
C THR A 195 2.66 4.92 1.56
N GLY A 196 1.61 4.47 0.86
CA GLY A 196 0.72 5.37 0.10
C GLY A 196 0.06 6.42 0.98
N THR A 197 -0.43 6.01 2.17
CA THR A 197 -1.02 6.93 3.14
C THR A 197 0.02 7.85 3.77
N THR A 198 1.24 7.36 4.03
CA THR A 198 2.36 8.19 4.50
C THR A 198 2.67 9.32 3.53
N TRP A 199 2.76 9.03 2.24
CA TRP A 199 2.96 10.04 1.20
C TRP A 199 1.75 10.96 1.04
N ALA A 200 0.53 10.49 1.35
CA ALA A 200 -0.65 11.36 1.39
C ALA A 200 -0.53 12.41 2.49
N LEU A 201 -0.16 12.00 3.71
CA LEU A 201 0.04 12.91 4.83
C LEU A 201 1.21 13.88 4.57
N TYR A 202 2.31 13.42 3.95
CA TYR A 202 3.39 14.27 3.48
C TYR A 202 2.88 15.36 2.53
N ALA A 203 2.17 14.96 1.46
CA ALA A 203 1.66 15.90 0.48
C ALA A 203 0.66 16.91 1.07
N LEU A 204 -0.17 16.46 2.02
CA LEU A 204 -1.11 17.35 2.73
C LEU A 204 -0.39 18.31 3.68
N SER A 205 0.72 17.87 4.31
CA SER A 205 1.55 18.72 5.17
C SER A 205 2.23 19.85 4.39
N GLU A 206 2.64 19.58 3.14
CA GLU A 206 3.22 20.58 2.25
C GLU A 206 2.15 21.50 1.60
N ASN A 207 0.86 21.12 1.65
CA ASN A 207 -0.23 21.83 0.99
C ASN A 207 -1.38 22.10 1.96
N PRO A 208 -1.23 23.04 2.93
CA PRO A 208 -2.24 23.29 3.98
C PRO A 208 -3.62 23.69 3.43
N GLN A 209 -3.67 24.35 2.27
CA GLN A 209 -4.95 24.71 1.63
C GLN A 209 -5.71 23.48 1.11
N VAL A 210 -4.98 22.51 0.53
CA VAL A 210 -5.55 21.23 0.10
C VAL A 210 -6.01 20.43 1.32
N GLN A 211 -5.21 20.39 2.38
CA GLN A 211 -5.57 19.74 3.63
C GLN A 211 -6.85 20.32 4.23
N LYS A 212 -6.97 21.66 4.26
CA LYS A 212 -8.16 22.34 4.74
C LYS A 212 -9.38 22.02 3.87
N LYS A 213 -9.27 22.13 2.53
CA LYS A 213 -10.35 21.84 1.59
C LYS A 213 -10.83 20.39 1.72
N LEU A 214 -9.89 19.47 1.89
CA LEU A 214 -10.21 18.07 2.16
C LEU A 214 -10.98 17.92 3.47
N ARG A 215 -10.51 18.51 4.57
CA ARG A 215 -11.19 18.46 5.87
C ARG A 215 -12.59 19.04 5.80
N ASP A 216 -12.78 20.15 5.09
CA ASP A 216 -14.10 20.77 4.90
C ASP A 216 -15.08 19.78 4.21
N GLU A 217 -14.63 19.05 3.17
CA GLU A 217 -15.44 18.01 2.53
C GLU A 217 -15.71 16.82 3.48
N LEU A 218 -14.68 16.29 4.16
CA LEU A 218 -14.83 15.15 5.06
C LEU A 218 -15.81 15.45 6.21
N SER A 219 -15.90 16.71 6.63
CA SER A 219 -16.78 17.16 7.70
C SER A 219 -18.26 17.20 7.27
N THR A 220 -18.58 17.04 5.99
CA THR A 220 -19.96 16.92 5.51
C THR A 220 -20.62 15.60 5.90
N ILE A 221 -19.80 14.57 6.19
CA ILE A 221 -20.25 13.29 6.72
C ILE A 221 -20.28 13.38 8.25
N SER A 222 -21.47 13.24 8.83
CA SER A 222 -21.69 13.46 10.26
C SER A 222 -21.26 12.29 11.16
N THR A 223 -21.09 11.09 10.60
CA THR A 223 -20.66 9.90 11.35
C THR A 223 -19.15 9.75 11.39
N ASP A 224 -18.64 9.10 12.45
CA ASP A 224 -17.25 8.66 12.52
C ASP A 224 -17.04 7.26 11.90
N ASN A 225 -18.14 6.56 11.59
CA ASN A 225 -18.14 5.24 10.98
C ASN A 225 -18.75 5.30 9.57
N PRO A 226 -18.06 5.88 8.57
CA PRO A 226 -18.57 5.99 7.22
C PRO A 226 -18.59 4.63 6.52
N THR A 227 -19.62 4.41 5.74
CA THR A 227 -19.72 3.26 4.83
C THR A 227 -18.79 3.44 3.63
N MET A 228 -18.52 2.34 2.91
CA MET A 228 -17.78 2.40 1.65
C MET A 228 -18.42 3.36 0.63
N ASP A 229 -19.75 3.40 0.57
CA ASP A 229 -20.46 4.26 -0.37
C ASP A 229 -20.34 5.74 0.02
N GLU A 230 -20.39 6.07 1.31
CA GLU A 230 -20.12 7.42 1.81
C GLU A 230 -18.68 7.86 1.50
N LEU A 231 -17.67 7.02 1.78
CA LEU A 231 -16.27 7.30 1.43
C LEU A 231 -16.07 7.50 -0.08
N ASN A 232 -16.78 6.75 -0.90
CA ASN A 232 -16.68 6.85 -2.35
C ASN A 232 -17.51 8.02 -2.93
N SER A 233 -18.44 8.59 -2.15
CA SER A 233 -19.23 9.75 -2.56
C SER A 233 -18.51 11.08 -2.39
N LEU A 234 -17.30 11.09 -1.80
CA LEU A 234 -16.49 12.28 -1.53
C LEU A 234 -15.52 12.56 -2.71
N PRO A 235 -15.85 13.47 -3.63
CA PRO A 235 -15.08 13.64 -4.86
C PRO A 235 -13.70 14.24 -4.62
N TYR A 236 -13.55 15.12 -3.62
CA TYR A 236 -12.24 15.70 -3.33
C TYR A 236 -11.30 14.72 -2.63
N LEU A 237 -11.84 13.87 -1.74
CA LEU A 237 -11.09 12.74 -1.17
C LEU A 237 -10.58 11.80 -2.28
N ASP A 238 -11.43 11.46 -3.25
CA ASP A 238 -11.03 10.63 -4.39
C ASP A 238 -9.94 11.32 -5.23
N ALA A 239 -10.07 12.62 -5.47
CA ALA A 239 -9.09 13.42 -6.20
C ALA A 239 -7.73 13.48 -5.48
N VAL A 240 -7.73 13.66 -4.15
CA VAL A 240 -6.52 13.64 -3.32
C VAL A 240 -5.84 12.27 -3.38
N VAL A 241 -6.58 11.17 -3.21
CA VAL A 241 -6.04 9.81 -3.29
C VAL A 241 -5.44 9.54 -4.69
N ARG A 242 -6.12 9.97 -5.76
CA ARG A 242 -5.60 9.83 -7.13
C ARG A 242 -4.29 10.60 -7.32
N GLU A 243 -4.24 11.83 -6.88
CA GLU A 243 -3.06 12.69 -7.08
C GLU A 243 -1.86 12.20 -6.26
N VAL A 244 -2.10 11.73 -5.03
CA VAL A 244 -1.06 11.09 -4.23
C VAL A 244 -0.51 9.85 -4.95
N LEU A 245 -1.37 8.94 -5.37
CA LEU A 245 -0.95 7.68 -6.00
C LEU A 245 -0.34 7.89 -7.40
N ARG A 246 -0.63 9.00 -8.04
CA ARG A 246 0.06 9.43 -9.26
C ARG A 246 1.49 9.89 -8.96
N LEU A 247 1.65 10.80 -8.01
CA LEU A 247 2.95 11.40 -7.68
C LEU A 247 3.85 10.48 -6.87
N TYR A 248 3.26 9.68 -5.98
CA TYR A 248 3.96 8.85 -5.01
C TYR A 248 3.46 7.39 -5.07
N PRO A 249 3.55 6.72 -6.24
CA PRO A 249 3.17 5.31 -6.30
C PRO A 249 4.06 4.50 -5.37
N PRO A 250 3.50 3.72 -4.43
CA PRO A 250 4.32 2.94 -3.50
C PRO A 250 5.32 2.04 -4.23
N VAL A 251 4.92 1.42 -5.34
CA VAL A 251 5.80 0.64 -6.21
C VAL A 251 6.18 1.46 -7.44
N PRO A 252 7.45 1.92 -7.56
CA PRO A 252 7.84 2.88 -8.59
C PRO A 252 8.09 2.26 -9.96
N PHE A 253 8.28 0.95 -10.03
CA PHE A 253 8.53 0.23 -11.28
C PHE A 253 8.06 -1.23 -11.19
N SER A 254 7.98 -1.87 -12.33
CA SER A 254 7.79 -3.31 -12.45
C SER A 254 8.62 -3.85 -13.59
N GLU A 255 8.96 -5.13 -13.56
CA GLU A 255 9.78 -5.79 -14.58
C GLU A 255 9.09 -7.03 -15.16
N ARG A 256 9.46 -7.33 -16.39
CA ARG A 256 9.04 -8.54 -17.08
C ARG A 256 10.26 -9.16 -17.75
N LEU A 257 10.24 -10.48 -17.81
CA LEU A 257 11.21 -11.25 -18.59
C LEU A 257 10.48 -11.88 -19.78
N THR A 258 10.97 -11.66 -20.99
CA THR A 258 10.39 -12.26 -22.18
C THR A 258 10.64 -13.76 -22.21
N VAL A 259 9.59 -14.55 -22.33
CA VAL A 259 9.67 -16.03 -22.39
C VAL A 259 9.86 -16.55 -23.83
N LYS A 260 9.59 -15.70 -24.81
CA LYS A 260 9.80 -15.90 -26.25
C LYS A 260 10.22 -14.59 -26.88
N GLU A 261 10.67 -14.60 -28.11
CA GLU A 261 10.79 -13.38 -28.92
C GLU A 261 9.41 -12.76 -29.14
N ASP A 262 9.34 -11.45 -29.15
CA ASP A 262 8.10 -10.70 -29.35
C ASP A 262 8.38 -9.31 -29.89
N VAL A 263 7.33 -8.59 -30.26
CA VAL A 263 7.38 -7.23 -30.82
C VAL A 263 6.52 -6.32 -29.96
N ILE A 264 7.10 -5.21 -29.50
CA ILE A 264 6.39 -4.17 -28.75
C ILE A 264 6.10 -3.00 -29.71
N PRO A 265 4.83 -2.76 -30.08
CA PRO A 265 4.49 -1.62 -30.92
C PRO A 265 4.68 -0.32 -30.15
N LEU A 266 5.18 0.71 -30.84
CA LEU A 266 5.37 2.05 -30.30
C LEU A 266 4.21 2.95 -30.72
N SER A 267 3.61 3.67 -29.78
CA SER A 267 2.58 4.67 -30.08
C SER A 267 3.15 5.90 -30.79
N VAL A 268 4.44 6.19 -30.56
CA VAL A 268 5.22 7.23 -31.25
C VAL A 268 6.48 6.58 -31.78
N PRO A 269 6.76 6.70 -33.09
CA PRO A 269 8.00 6.20 -33.69
C PRO A 269 9.24 6.81 -33.06
N VAL A 270 10.27 6.02 -32.88
CA VAL A 270 11.57 6.46 -32.32
C VAL A 270 12.64 6.40 -33.38
N THR A 271 13.42 7.46 -33.51
CA THR A 271 14.58 7.49 -34.39
C THR A 271 15.85 7.09 -33.64
N ASP A 272 16.53 6.06 -34.09
CA ASP A 272 17.79 5.62 -33.49
C ASP A 272 18.98 6.54 -33.84
N ARG A 273 20.17 6.24 -33.27
CA ARG A 273 21.39 7.03 -33.49
C ARG A 273 21.85 7.09 -34.96
N ASN A 274 21.40 6.12 -35.76
CA ASN A 274 21.78 5.99 -37.18
C ASN A 274 20.76 6.69 -38.11
N GLY A 275 19.73 7.35 -37.54
CA GLY A 275 18.66 8.00 -38.25
C GLY A 275 17.56 7.07 -38.75
N LYS A 276 17.56 5.79 -38.35
CA LYS A 276 16.50 4.84 -38.70
C LYS A 276 15.30 5.04 -37.79
N VAL A 277 14.12 5.14 -38.38
CA VAL A 277 12.84 5.23 -37.67
C VAL A 277 12.34 3.81 -37.32
N HIS A 278 11.94 3.60 -36.06
CA HIS A 278 11.39 2.37 -35.56
C HIS A 278 9.94 2.63 -35.07
N GLU A 279 8.99 1.86 -35.58
CA GLU A 279 7.60 1.88 -35.19
C GLU A 279 7.31 0.81 -34.13
N TYR A 280 8.24 -0.08 -33.88
CA TYR A 280 8.17 -1.17 -32.89
C TYR A 280 9.58 -1.51 -32.38
N LEU A 281 9.61 -2.18 -31.24
CA LEU A 281 10.82 -2.77 -30.65
C LEU A 281 10.76 -4.28 -30.76
N GLU A 282 11.76 -4.90 -31.34
CA GLU A 282 11.96 -6.35 -31.32
C GLU A 282 12.64 -6.72 -30.00
N VAL A 283 12.04 -7.62 -29.24
CA VAL A 283 12.56 -8.09 -27.95
C VAL A 283 12.86 -9.59 -28.03
N PRO A 284 14.14 -10.00 -27.89
CA PRO A 284 14.50 -11.41 -27.90
C PRO A 284 14.02 -12.12 -26.64
N LYS A 285 13.95 -13.45 -26.69
CA LYS A 285 13.72 -14.28 -25.50
C LYS A 285 14.79 -14.03 -24.45
N GLY A 286 14.38 -13.89 -23.20
CA GLY A 286 15.27 -13.65 -22.05
C GLY A 286 15.64 -12.18 -21.86
N GLN A 287 14.99 -11.26 -22.60
CA GLN A 287 15.17 -9.82 -22.43
C GLN A 287 14.36 -9.32 -21.23
N PHE A 288 14.99 -8.53 -20.36
CA PHE A 288 14.28 -7.76 -19.33
C PHE A 288 13.60 -6.53 -19.96
N VAL A 289 12.33 -6.34 -19.62
CA VAL A 289 11.54 -5.15 -19.94
C VAL A 289 11.17 -4.47 -18.65
N PHE A 290 11.67 -3.24 -18.48
CA PHE A 290 11.43 -2.41 -17.32
C PHE A 290 10.27 -1.45 -17.58
N MET A 291 9.30 -1.43 -16.67
CA MET A 291 8.15 -0.53 -16.73
C MET A 291 8.28 0.54 -15.63
N PRO A 292 8.68 1.78 -15.99
CA PRO A 292 8.93 2.85 -15.02
C PRO A 292 7.63 3.55 -14.62
N ILE A 293 6.86 2.95 -13.72
CA ILE A 293 5.55 3.44 -13.25
C ILE A 293 5.63 4.89 -12.81
N LEU A 294 6.61 5.21 -11.95
CA LEU A 294 6.82 6.57 -11.45
C LEU A 294 7.03 7.58 -12.57
N SER A 295 7.85 7.23 -13.56
CA SER A 295 8.16 8.13 -14.67
C SER A 295 6.93 8.38 -15.54
N VAL A 296 6.16 7.35 -15.88
CA VAL A 296 4.93 7.47 -16.66
C VAL A 296 3.89 8.32 -15.92
N ASN A 297 3.74 8.11 -14.62
CA ASN A 297 2.80 8.87 -13.79
C ASN A 297 3.20 10.35 -13.59
N ARG A 298 4.43 10.72 -13.94
CA ARG A 298 4.99 12.08 -13.81
C ARG A 298 5.44 12.69 -15.14
N ASP A 299 5.19 12.01 -16.27
CA ASP A 299 5.64 12.47 -17.60
C ASP A 299 4.90 13.75 -17.99
N LYS A 300 5.67 14.80 -18.32
CA LYS A 300 5.13 16.10 -18.74
C LYS A 300 4.32 16.00 -20.04
N ASN A 301 4.70 15.10 -20.95
CA ASN A 301 3.99 14.90 -22.20
C ASN A 301 2.57 14.34 -21.99
N ILE A 302 2.35 13.65 -20.86
CA ILE A 302 1.07 13.06 -20.49
C ILE A 302 0.31 13.99 -19.54
N TRP A 303 0.99 14.51 -18.50
CA TRP A 303 0.35 15.20 -17.38
C TRP A 303 0.49 16.72 -17.42
N GLY A 304 1.22 17.27 -18.41
CA GLY A 304 1.46 18.70 -18.58
C GLY A 304 2.67 19.22 -17.79
N GLU A 305 2.97 20.51 -17.94
CA GLU A 305 4.14 21.16 -17.33
C GLU A 305 4.13 21.13 -15.79
N ASP A 306 2.96 21.05 -15.19
CA ASP A 306 2.76 20.94 -13.75
C ASP A 306 2.67 19.48 -13.25
N SER A 307 3.17 18.52 -14.05
CA SER A 307 3.13 17.08 -13.75
C SER A 307 3.73 16.69 -12.40
N LEU A 308 4.67 17.48 -11.88
CA LEU A 308 5.30 17.25 -10.57
C LEU A 308 4.61 18.00 -9.42
N LYS A 309 3.61 18.84 -9.70
CA LYS A 309 2.87 19.54 -8.65
C LYS A 309 1.75 18.68 -8.11
N PHE A 310 1.59 18.69 -6.79
CA PHE A 310 0.46 18.08 -6.12
C PHE A 310 -0.77 18.96 -6.30
N ARG A 311 -1.68 18.56 -7.17
CA ARG A 311 -2.88 19.32 -7.54
C ARG A 311 -4.08 18.37 -7.71
N PRO A 312 -4.85 18.11 -6.67
CA PRO A 312 -6.03 17.24 -6.73
C PRO A 312 -7.08 17.70 -7.75
N GLU A 313 -7.21 19.01 -7.99
CA GLU A 313 -8.12 19.58 -8.97
C GLU A 313 -7.84 19.13 -10.42
N ARG A 314 -6.68 18.54 -10.68
CA ARG A 314 -6.36 17.89 -11.97
C ARG A 314 -7.40 16.83 -12.35
N TRP A 315 -7.99 16.20 -11.36
CA TRP A 315 -8.94 15.10 -11.56
C TRP A 315 -10.36 15.55 -11.90
N GLU A 316 -10.67 16.86 -11.80
CA GLU A 316 -11.90 17.45 -12.32
C GLU A 316 -11.90 17.47 -13.87
N SER A 317 -10.71 17.59 -14.48
CA SER A 317 -10.49 17.54 -15.92
C SER A 317 -9.11 16.93 -16.23
N PRO A 318 -8.98 15.59 -16.17
CA PRO A 318 -7.71 14.93 -16.42
C PRO A 318 -7.20 15.20 -17.85
N PRO A 319 -5.88 15.28 -18.06
CA PRO A 319 -5.32 15.45 -19.39
C PRO A 319 -5.73 14.30 -20.33
N GLU A 320 -6.02 14.64 -21.60
CA GLU A 320 -6.43 13.67 -22.62
C GLU A 320 -5.41 12.52 -22.77
N GLY A 321 -4.10 12.87 -22.73
CA GLY A 321 -3.02 11.88 -22.81
C GLY A 321 -3.05 10.81 -21.72
N ALA A 322 -3.62 11.11 -20.55
CA ALA A 322 -3.77 10.13 -19.47
C ALA A 322 -4.77 9.02 -19.81
N SER A 323 -5.78 9.31 -20.64
CA SER A 323 -6.80 8.33 -21.04
C SER A 323 -6.22 7.10 -21.77
N ALA A 324 -5.07 7.26 -22.43
CA ALA A 324 -4.38 6.19 -23.14
C ALA A 324 -3.59 5.24 -22.22
N ILE A 325 -3.39 5.59 -20.93
CA ILE A 325 -2.67 4.72 -19.99
C ILE A 325 -3.55 3.52 -19.63
N PRO A 326 -3.10 2.27 -19.89
CA PRO A 326 -3.91 1.06 -19.67
C PRO A 326 -3.93 0.62 -18.20
N GLY A 327 -4.07 1.56 -17.26
CA GLY A 327 -4.16 1.29 -15.83
C GLY A 327 -5.52 0.74 -15.44
N VAL A 328 -5.56 -0.17 -14.45
CA VAL A 328 -6.80 -0.74 -13.92
C VAL A 328 -7.66 0.31 -13.17
N TRP A 329 -7.05 1.41 -12.76
CA TRP A 329 -7.70 2.50 -12.04
C TRP A 329 -6.99 3.83 -12.28
N GLY A 330 -7.77 4.89 -12.45
CA GLY A 330 -7.31 6.29 -12.48
C GLY A 330 -6.47 6.65 -13.71
N ASN A 331 -6.47 5.86 -14.78
CA ASN A 331 -5.65 6.12 -15.96
C ASN A 331 -4.17 6.37 -15.61
N MET A 332 -3.63 5.57 -14.70
CA MET A 332 -2.23 5.60 -14.25
C MET A 332 -1.71 4.18 -14.03
N LEU A 333 -0.40 4.00 -13.99
CA LEU A 333 0.22 2.69 -13.83
C LEU A 333 0.43 2.24 -12.37
N THR A 334 0.00 2.99 -11.39
CA THR A 334 0.21 2.69 -9.95
C THR A 334 -0.24 1.28 -9.57
N PHE A 335 -1.37 0.84 -10.09
CA PHE A 335 -1.90 -0.52 -9.90
C PHE A 335 -1.70 -1.42 -11.13
N ILE A 336 -0.91 -0.99 -12.10
CA ILE A 336 -0.71 -1.65 -13.38
C ILE A 336 -2.06 -1.89 -14.10
N GLY A 337 -2.02 -2.57 -15.23
CA GLY A 337 -3.18 -2.94 -16.04
C GLY A 337 -3.08 -4.36 -16.57
N GLY A 338 -4.16 -4.85 -17.18
CA GLY A 338 -4.22 -6.17 -17.78
C GLY A 338 -4.20 -7.32 -16.78
N PRO A 339 -3.78 -8.54 -17.20
CA PRO A 339 -3.84 -9.74 -16.38
C PRO A 339 -2.96 -9.73 -15.12
N ARG A 340 -2.04 -8.79 -15.03
CA ARG A 340 -1.11 -8.62 -13.90
C ARG A 340 -1.41 -7.38 -13.08
N ALA A 341 -2.58 -6.76 -13.27
CA ALA A 341 -3.05 -5.66 -12.42
C ALA A 341 -3.10 -6.06 -10.95
N CYS A 342 -2.92 -5.08 -10.08
CA CYS A 342 -3.01 -5.29 -8.64
C CYS A 342 -4.40 -5.83 -8.26
N ILE A 343 -4.44 -7.00 -7.64
CA ILE A 343 -5.70 -7.62 -7.21
C ILE A 343 -6.35 -6.85 -6.06
N GLY A 344 -5.51 -6.25 -5.18
CA GLY A 344 -5.93 -5.54 -3.97
C GLY A 344 -6.23 -4.06 -4.17
N TYR A 345 -6.28 -3.53 -5.41
CA TYR A 345 -6.41 -2.08 -5.61
C TYR A 345 -7.66 -1.46 -4.95
N ARG A 346 -8.81 -2.16 -4.96
CA ARG A 346 -10.02 -1.67 -4.28
C ARG A 346 -9.87 -1.69 -2.76
N PHE A 347 -9.24 -2.74 -2.22
CA PHE A 347 -8.93 -2.85 -0.80
C PHE A 347 -8.09 -1.65 -0.35
N SER A 348 -6.95 -1.44 -0.99
CA SER A 348 -6.03 -0.35 -0.70
C SER A 348 -6.68 1.04 -0.81
N LEU A 349 -7.50 1.27 -1.85
CA LEU A 349 -8.18 2.55 -2.04
C LEU A 349 -9.19 2.87 -0.93
N VAL A 350 -10.00 1.89 -0.52
CA VAL A 350 -11.00 2.09 0.53
C VAL A 350 -10.31 2.24 1.88
N GLU A 351 -9.28 1.46 2.16
CA GLU A 351 -8.46 1.58 3.36
C GLU A 351 -7.79 2.96 3.46
N MET A 352 -7.14 3.45 2.38
CA MET A 352 -6.58 4.81 2.32
C MET A 352 -7.64 5.88 2.57
N LYS A 353 -8.83 5.73 1.96
CA LYS A 353 -9.93 6.68 2.17
C LYS A 353 -10.41 6.71 3.62
N ALA A 354 -10.55 5.54 4.26
CA ALA A 354 -10.92 5.44 5.67
C ALA A 354 -9.87 6.09 6.59
N LEU A 355 -8.58 5.82 6.35
CA LEU A 355 -7.48 6.46 7.07
C LEU A 355 -7.51 7.98 6.93
N LEU A 356 -7.55 8.50 5.70
CA LEU A 356 -7.58 9.94 5.46
C LEU A 356 -8.84 10.59 6.03
N PHE A 357 -10.00 9.93 5.92
CA PHE A 357 -11.25 10.39 6.52
C PHE A 357 -11.13 10.58 8.02
N THR A 358 -10.59 9.60 8.71
CA THR A 358 -10.45 9.62 10.17
C THR A 358 -9.37 10.60 10.63
N LEU A 359 -8.17 10.52 10.04
CA LEU A 359 -7.01 11.28 10.50
C LEU A 359 -7.09 12.76 10.16
N VAL A 360 -7.53 13.13 8.94
CA VAL A 360 -7.61 14.54 8.52
C VAL A 360 -8.76 15.29 9.21
N ARG A 361 -9.82 14.60 9.63
CA ARG A 361 -10.87 15.20 10.48
C ARG A 361 -10.37 15.47 11.91
N ALA A 362 -9.51 14.59 12.43
CA ALA A 362 -9.05 14.65 13.82
C ALA A 362 -7.82 15.53 14.03
N PHE A 363 -6.96 15.66 13.03
CA PHE A 363 -5.66 16.29 13.18
C PHE A 363 -5.32 17.28 12.04
N GLU A 364 -4.44 18.23 12.37
CA GLU A 364 -3.68 19.04 11.44
C GLU A 364 -2.25 18.52 11.33
N PHE A 365 -1.74 18.49 10.10
CA PHE A 365 -0.42 17.96 9.77
C PHE A 365 0.48 19.06 9.23
N GLU A 366 1.70 19.14 9.78
CA GLU A 366 2.80 19.96 9.28
C GLU A 366 4.06 19.08 9.20
N LEU A 367 5.04 19.46 8.37
CA LEU A 367 6.31 18.74 8.35
C LEU A 367 7.02 18.89 9.72
N GLY A 368 7.50 17.78 10.27
CA GLY A 368 8.26 17.74 11.51
C GLY A 368 9.74 18.12 11.35
N VAL A 369 10.20 18.12 10.08
CA VAL A 369 11.55 18.50 9.63
C VAL A 369 11.45 19.27 8.32
N PRO A 370 12.50 20.03 7.89
CA PRO A 370 12.51 20.67 6.57
C PRO A 370 12.31 19.64 5.44
N ALA A 371 11.61 20.03 4.37
CA ALA A 371 11.30 19.14 3.26
C ALA A 371 12.56 18.54 2.59
N GLU A 372 13.65 19.29 2.58
CA GLU A 372 14.95 18.88 2.03
C GLU A 372 15.58 17.72 2.80
N GLU A 373 15.23 17.55 4.08
CA GLU A 373 15.68 16.45 4.92
C GLU A 373 15.00 15.13 4.58
N ILE A 374 13.84 15.19 3.93
CA ILE A 374 13.07 13.99 3.56
C ILE A 374 13.63 13.43 2.26
N GLY A 375 14.31 12.30 2.37
CA GLY A 375 14.77 11.50 1.25
C GLY A 375 13.76 10.42 0.87
N VAL A 376 13.99 9.80 -0.30
CA VAL A 376 13.20 8.67 -0.79
C VAL A 376 14.12 7.47 -0.95
N SER A 377 13.87 6.43 -0.17
CA SER A 377 14.48 5.12 -0.34
C SER A 377 13.60 4.31 -1.30
N SER A 378 14.12 3.98 -2.48
CA SER A 378 13.39 3.23 -3.50
C SER A 378 14.04 1.87 -3.70
N TRP A 379 13.42 0.87 -3.13
CA TRP A 379 13.73 -0.53 -3.41
C TRP A 379 12.52 -1.17 -4.11
N ILE A 380 11.78 -2.05 -3.44
CA ILE A 380 10.49 -2.55 -3.93
C ILE A 380 9.40 -1.51 -3.69
N VAL A 381 9.45 -0.85 -2.54
CA VAL A 381 8.51 0.19 -2.11
C VAL A 381 9.26 1.49 -1.86
N GLN A 382 8.71 2.62 -2.29
CA GLN A 382 9.27 3.96 -2.06
C GLN A 382 8.91 4.47 -0.69
N ARG A 383 9.85 4.46 0.26
CA ARG A 383 9.64 4.94 1.62
C ARG A 383 10.41 6.22 1.89
N PRO A 384 9.88 7.14 2.72
CA PRO A 384 10.63 8.28 3.20
C PRO A 384 11.68 7.87 4.23
N PHE A 385 12.79 8.60 4.27
CA PHE A 385 13.82 8.51 5.29
C PHE A 385 14.42 9.90 5.55
N LEU A 386 15.11 10.10 6.68
CA LEU A 386 15.80 11.35 6.97
C LEU A 386 17.24 11.31 6.45
N ARG A 387 17.61 12.29 5.62
CA ARG A 387 18.97 12.41 5.05
C ARG A 387 20.01 12.64 6.10
N SER A 388 19.67 13.34 7.19
CA SER A 388 20.54 13.59 8.34
C SER A 388 20.78 12.35 9.21
N ASN A 389 19.90 11.33 9.13
CA ASN A 389 20.02 10.11 9.94
C ASN A 389 19.53 8.87 9.15
N PRO A 390 20.24 8.46 8.09
CA PRO A 390 19.83 7.32 7.26
C PRO A 390 19.92 5.98 8.01
N GLU A 391 20.75 5.89 9.04
CA GLU A 391 20.92 4.70 9.90
C GLU A 391 19.67 4.38 10.72
N ALA A 392 18.83 5.39 11.02
CA ALA A 392 17.57 5.19 11.73
C ALA A 392 16.48 4.51 10.86
N GLY A 393 16.79 4.28 9.58
CA GLY A 393 15.86 3.61 8.66
C GLY A 393 14.77 4.53 8.11
N ASN A 394 13.71 3.89 7.60
CA ASN A 394 12.60 4.60 6.98
C ASN A 394 11.68 5.21 8.04
N GLN A 395 11.39 6.50 7.91
CA GLN A 395 10.56 7.26 8.85
C GLN A 395 10.03 8.54 8.20
N LEU A 396 8.90 9.03 8.71
CA LEU A 396 8.37 10.36 8.37
C LEU A 396 7.84 11.05 9.62
N PRO A 397 8.65 11.83 10.33
CA PRO A 397 8.19 12.62 11.45
C PRO A 397 7.34 13.80 10.96
N LEU A 398 6.08 13.84 11.35
CA LEU A 398 5.20 14.98 11.15
C LEU A 398 4.86 15.62 12.49
N LYS A 399 4.63 16.94 12.48
CA LYS A 399 3.95 17.62 13.57
C LYS A 399 2.45 17.40 13.40
N VAL A 400 1.84 16.79 14.40
CA VAL A 400 0.43 16.43 14.45
C VAL A 400 -0.22 17.22 15.57
N LYS A 401 -1.26 17.99 15.24
CA LYS A 401 -2.01 18.80 16.20
C LYS A 401 -3.46 18.37 16.18
N PRO A 402 -4.11 18.13 17.35
CA PRO A 402 -5.55 17.91 17.39
C PRO A 402 -6.31 19.06 16.72
N PHE A 403 -7.19 18.75 15.80
CA PHE A 403 -8.05 19.74 15.17
C PHE A 403 -9.29 19.99 16.04
N THR A 404 -9.36 21.18 16.63
CA THR A 404 -10.55 21.62 17.37
C THR A 404 -11.38 22.50 16.47
N SER A 405 -12.58 22.06 16.06
CA SER A 405 -13.47 22.92 15.30
C SER A 405 -13.82 24.16 16.10
N CYS A 406 -13.95 25.31 15.43
CA CYS A 406 -14.34 26.58 16.08
C CYS A 406 -15.63 26.46 16.92
N ILE A 407 -16.52 25.54 16.60
CA ILE A 407 -17.76 25.28 17.35
C ILE A 407 -17.48 24.72 18.75
N LEU A 408 -16.48 23.85 18.89
CA LEU A 408 -16.08 23.31 20.20
C LEU A 408 -15.28 24.31 21.02
N LYS A 409 -14.47 25.20 20.40
CA LYS A 409 -13.79 26.28 21.13
C LYS A 409 -14.78 27.20 21.84
N LEU A 410 -15.87 27.54 21.19
CA LEU A 410 -16.92 28.41 21.79
C LEU A 410 -17.65 27.72 22.97
N LEU A 411 -17.70 26.39 23.03
CA LEU A 411 -18.31 25.67 24.16
C LEU A 411 -17.35 25.52 25.36
N TYR A 412 -16.02 25.54 25.13
CA TYR A 412 -15.03 25.45 26.21
C TYR A 412 -14.63 26.82 26.80
N GLU A 413 -14.88 27.94 26.12
CA GLU A 413 -14.63 29.28 26.64
C GLU A 413 -15.77 29.80 27.51
N TYR A 414 -16.90 29.08 27.60
CA TYR A 414 -18.09 29.44 28.41
C TYR A 414 -18.35 28.52 29.60
N HIS A 415 -17.38 27.70 29.97
CA HIS A 415 -17.38 26.93 31.21
C HIS A 415 -16.07 27.12 31.98
#